data_51e28231d4673ed437732053f223fbad
#
_entry.id   51e28231d4673ed437732053f223fbad
#
_cell.length_a   1.000
_cell.length_b   1.000
_cell.length_c   1.000
_cell.angle_alpha   90.00
_cell.angle_beta   90.00
_cell.angle_gamma   90.00
#
_symmetry.space_group_name_H-M   'P 1'
#
loop_
_entity.id
_entity.type
_entity.pdbx_description
1 polymer ?
#
loop_
_entity_poly.entity_id
_entity_poly.type
_entity_poly.pdbx_seq_one_letter_code
_entity_poly.pdbx_strand_id
1 'polypeptide(L)'
;MSTPQVSGSTIIPCLRYRDAHAAIDWLCKAFGFHKQAVYDDDNGGVAHAQLTYGSGMLMLGSVNDNDFGRRMVQPDQVDGRETQCACVIVKDCKAHYEQAKAAGATIIDDYAEKEYGGAGYSCRDPEGHLWWFGSYDPWAEPAK
;
A
#
# COMPACT_ATOMS: atom_id res chain seq x y z
N MET A 1 1.28 1.53 -30.18
CA MET A 1 0.52 2.46 -29.33
C MET A 1 1.48 3.23 -28.43
N SER A 2 1.24 4.49 -28.24
CA SER A 2 2.07 5.30 -27.35
C SER A 2 1.69 5.08 -25.88
N THR A 3 2.67 5.27 -25.00
CA THR A 3 2.45 5.25 -23.55
C THR A 3 1.63 6.49 -23.16
N PRO A 4 0.62 6.35 -22.27
CA PRO A 4 -0.11 7.52 -21.79
C PRO A 4 0.81 8.52 -21.09
N GLN A 5 0.53 9.81 -21.27
CA GLN A 5 1.21 10.88 -20.55
C GLN A 5 0.46 11.15 -19.26
N VAL A 6 1.02 10.73 -18.14
CA VAL A 6 0.42 10.92 -16.82
C VAL A 6 1.45 11.56 -15.89
N SER A 7 0.97 12.24 -14.84
CA SER A 7 1.84 12.95 -13.90
C SER A 7 2.45 12.06 -12.83
N GLY A 8 2.00 10.82 -12.71
CA GLY A 8 2.52 9.86 -11.75
C GLY A 8 2.70 8.48 -12.38
N SER A 9 2.73 7.44 -11.56
CA SER A 9 2.84 6.07 -12.05
C SER A 9 1.62 5.67 -12.87
N THR A 10 1.84 4.96 -13.98
CA THR A 10 0.74 4.37 -14.77
C THR A 10 0.21 3.08 -14.15
N ILE A 11 0.96 2.49 -13.22
CA ILE A 11 0.55 1.27 -12.52
C ILE A 11 0.12 1.66 -11.12
N ILE A 12 -1.13 1.34 -10.78
CA ILE A 12 -1.74 1.75 -9.51
C ILE A 12 -2.32 0.50 -8.84
N PRO A 13 -1.80 0.10 -7.68
CA PRO A 13 -2.39 -1.00 -6.92
C PRO A 13 -3.82 -0.69 -6.50
N CYS A 14 -4.66 -1.71 -6.50
CA CYS A 14 -6.06 -1.61 -6.08
C CYS A 14 -6.30 -2.60 -4.94
N LEU A 15 -6.85 -2.11 -3.83
CA LEU A 15 -7.10 -2.92 -2.63
C LEU A 15 -8.56 -2.78 -2.20
N ARG A 16 -9.01 -3.78 -1.44
CA ARG A 16 -10.33 -3.73 -0.79
C ARG A 16 -10.14 -3.87 0.71
N TYR A 17 -10.96 -3.15 1.46
CA TYR A 17 -10.96 -3.19 2.92
C TYR A 17 -12.39 -3.35 3.43
N ARG A 18 -12.57 -4.13 4.51
CA ARG A 18 -13.88 -4.25 5.16
C ARG A 18 -14.29 -2.93 5.81
N ASP A 19 -13.34 -2.28 6.48
CA ASP A 19 -13.54 -0.94 7.03
C ASP A 19 -12.61 0.03 6.31
N ALA A 20 -13.05 0.47 5.14
CA ALA A 20 -12.21 1.29 4.28
C ALA A 20 -11.93 2.68 4.87
N HIS A 21 -12.88 3.29 5.59
CA HIS A 21 -12.62 4.57 6.25
C HIS A 21 -11.52 4.46 7.30
N ALA A 22 -11.57 3.43 8.15
CA ALA A 22 -10.54 3.19 9.14
C ALA A 22 -9.19 2.86 8.48
N ALA A 23 -9.23 2.10 7.39
CA ALA A 23 -8.01 1.76 6.63
C ALA A 23 -7.34 3.00 6.05
N ILE A 24 -8.12 3.92 5.48
CA ILE A 24 -7.57 5.17 4.93
C ILE A 24 -6.86 5.97 6.03
N ASP A 25 -7.51 6.15 7.17
CA ASP A 25 -6.91 6.90 8.27
C ASP A 25 -5.62 6.23 8.75
N TRP A 26 -5.64 4.92 8.89
CA TRP A 26 -4.49 4.17 9.37
C TRP A 26 -3.32 4.20 8.37
N LEU A 27 -3.61 4.01 7.06
CA LEU A 27 -2.58 4.06 6.03
C LEU A 27 -1.89 5.42 5.96
N CYS A 28 -2.65 6.49 6.14
CA CYS A 28 -2.09 7.84 6.20
C CYS A 28 -1.19 8.01 7.44
N LYS A 29 -1.67 7.57 8.60
CA LYS A 29 -0.94 7.71 9.87
C LYS A 29 0.29 6.81 9.92
N ALA A 30 0.15 5.54 9.55
CA ALA A 30 1.21 4.55 9.72
C ALA A 30 2.25 4.62 8.61
N PHE A 31 1.83 4.79 7.38
CA PHE A 31 2.72 4.69 6.21
C PHE A 31 3.01 6.03 5.55
N GLY A 32 2.33 7.09 5.95
CA GLY A 32 2.58 8.41 5.37
C GLY A 32 1.88 8.69 4.05
N PHE A 33 0.85 7.92 3.72
CA PHE A 33 0.05 8.23 2.54
C PHE A 33 -0.72 9.53 2.73
N HIS A 34 -1.07 10.16 1.62
CA HIS A 34 -1.89 11.38 1.61
C HIS A 34 -3.22 11.09 0.93
N LYS A 35 -4.28 11.49 1.58
CA LYS A 35 -5.63 11.35 1.04
C LYS A 35 -5.83 12.38 -0.08
N GLN A 36 -6.01 11.91 -1.32
CA GLN A 36 -6.28 12.78 -2.45
C GLN A 36 -7.77 12.89 -2.74
N ALA A 37 -8.49 11.76 -2.70
CA ALA A 37 -9.93 11.75 -2.97
C ALA A 37 -10.57 10.58 -2.25
N VAL A 38 -11.77 10.79 -1.73
CA VAL A 38 -12.60 9.74 -1.13
C VAL A 38 -14.04 9.96 -1.56
N TYR A 39 -14.63 8.95 -2.17
CA TYR A 39 -16.02 8.97 -2.60
C TYR A 39 -16.76 7.88 -1.85
N ASP A 40 -17.73 8.29 -1.02
CA ASP A 40 -18.50 7.35 -0.22
C ASP A 40 -19.53 6.61 -1.06
N ASP A 41 -19.89 5.40 -0.62
CA ASP A 41 -21.01 4.66 -1.19
C ASP A 41 -22.32 5.01 -0.42
N ASP A 42 -23.42 4.41 -0.85
CA ASP A 42 -24.72 4.69 -0.25
C ASP A 42 -24.93 4.00 1.11
N ASN A 43 -24.00 3.15 1.53
CA ASN A 43 -24.11 2.31 2.73
C ASN A 43 -23.11 2.70 3.82
N GLY A 44 -22.52 3.90 3.75
CA GLY A 44 -21.56 4.35 4.74
C GLY A 44 -20.14 3.85 4.52
N GLY A 45 -19.89 3.11 3.45
CA GLY A 45 -18.57 2.66 3.06
C GLY A 45 -17.90 3.60 2.06
N VAL A 46 -16.83 3.13 1.44
CA VAL A 46 -16.08 3.87 0.44
C VAL A 46 -16.27 3.21 -0.92
N ALA A 47 -16.86 3.92 -1.88
CA ALA A 47 -16.96 3.45 -3.25
C ALA A 47 -15.59 3.45 -3.93
N HIS A 48 -14.82 4.52 -3.71
CA HIS A 48 -13.53 4.70 -4.34
C HIS A 48 -12.72 5.74 -3.56
N ALA A 49 -11.44 5.43 -3.32
CA ALA A 49 -10.51 6.37 -2.71
C ALA A 49 -9.18 6.32 -3.42
N GLN A 50 -8.47 7.45 -3.40
CA GLN A 50 -7.16 7.61 -3.98
C GLN A 50 -6.22 8.16 -2.91
N LEU A 51 -5.16 7.42 -2.61
CA LEU A 51 -4.12 7.83 -1.68
C LEU A 51 -2.80 7.94 -2.43
N THR A 52 -2.03 8.97 -2.15
CA THR A 52 -0.75 9.20 -2.83
C THR A 52 0.43 9.04 -1.87
N TYR A 53 1.56 8.67 -2.44
CA TYR A 53 2.86 8.65 -1.76
C TYR A 53 3.91 8.98 -2.81
N GLY A 54 4.60 10.13 -2.65
CA GLY A 54 5.52 10.59 -3.69
C GLY A 54 4.80 10.72 -5.03
N SER A 55 5.35 10.13 -6.07
CA SER A 55 4.74 10.09 -7.40
C SER A 55 3.79 8.92 -7.60
N GLY A 56 3.63 8.06 -6.59
CA GLY A 56 2.79 6.88 -6.66
C GLY A 56 1.40 7.11 -6.08
N MET A 57 0.50 6.20 -6.41
CA MET A 57 -0.87 6.22 -5.93
C MET A 57 -1.33 4.79 -5.68
N LEU A 58 -2.20 4.63 -4.70
CA LEU A 58 -3.02 3.42 -4.60
C LEU A 58 -4.49 3.82 -4.63
N MET A 59 -5.33 2.91 -5.07
CA MET A 59 -6.77 3.06 -5.04
C MET A 59 -7.36 1.98 -4.15
N LEU A 60 -8.42 2.32 -3.44
CA LEU A 60 -9.10 1.35 -2.60
C LEU A 60 -10.58 1.65 -2.50
N GLY A 61 -11.31 0.64 -2.07
CA GLY A 61 -12.72 0.76 -1.77
C GLY A 61 -13.13 -0.30 -0.77
N SER A 62 -14.35 -0.19 -0.30
CA SER A 62 -14.92 -1.19 0.60
C SER A 62 -15.15 -2.51 -0.11
N VAL A 63 -15.02 -3.60 0.64
CA VAL A 63 -15.45 -4.93 0.18
C VAL A 63 -16.90 -4.83 -0.28
N ASN A 64 -17.19 -5.34 -1.45
CA ASN A 64 -18.55 -5.33 -2.00
C ASN A 64 -18.81 -6.60 -2.80
N ASP A 65 -20.06 -6.80 -3.17
CA ASP A 65 -20.53 -8.00 -3.86
C ASP A 65 -20.88 -7.74 -5.35
N ASN A 66 -20.27 -6.70 -5.95
CA ASN A 66 -20.43 -6.47 -7.38
C ASN A 66 -19.50 -7.41 -8.18
N ASP A 67 -19.58 -7.36 -9.51
CA ASP A 67 -18.81 -8.27 -10.37
C ASP A 67 -17.31 -8.21 -10.10
N PHE A 68 -16.76 -7.01 -9.96
CA PHE A 68 -15.32 -6.86 -9.69
C PHE A 68 -14.98 -7.30 -8.26
N GLY A 69 -15.80 -6.92 -7.28
CA GLY A 69 -15.57 -7.28 -5.88
C GLY A 69 -15.55 -8.78 -5.64
N ARG A 70 -16.37 -9.52 -6.37
CA ARG A 70 -16.40 -10.99 -6.25
C ARG A 70 -15.15 -11.67 -6.81
N ARG A 71 -14.33 -10.95 -7.56
CA ARG A 71 -13.04 -11.47 -8.07
C ARG A 71 -11.88 -11.26 -7.10
N MET A 72 -12.15 -10.58 -5.97
CA MET A 72 -11.13 -10.29 -4.96
C MET A 72 -11.52 -10.95 -3.65
N VAL A 73 -10.51 -11.33 -2.88
CA VAL A 73 -10.69 -11.88 -1.53
C VAL A 73 -9.89 -11.05 -0.55
N GLN A 74 -10.27 -11.13 0.72
CA GLN A 74 -9.51 -10.49 1.79
C GLN A 74 -8.42 -11.45 2.28
N PRO A 75 -7.30 -10.93 2.80
CA PRO A 75 -6.18 -11.77 3.20
C PRO A 75 -6.55 -12.88 4.18
N ASP A 76 -7.43 -12.62 5.13
CA ASP A 76 -7.83 -13.64 6.11
C ASP A 76 -8.66 -14.79 5.51
N GLN A 77 -9.17 -14.62 4.31
CA GLN A 77 -9.90 -15.68 3.59
C GLN A 77 -8.96 -16.67 2.90
N VAL A 78 -7.69 -16.32 2.75
CA VAL A 78 -6.68 -17.13 2.07
C VAL A 78 -5.44 -17.32 2.93
N ASP A 79 -5.62 -17.35 4.24
CA ASP A 79 -4.55 -17.61 5.21
C ASP A 79 -3.43 -16.55 5.16
N GLY A 80 -3.78 -15.31 4.89
CA GLY A 80 -2.85 -14.19 4.84
C GLY A 80 -1.92 -14.18 3.64
N ARG A 81 -2.10 -15.08 2.69
CA ARG A 81 -1.25 -15.13 1.49
C ARG A 81 -1.75 -14.17 0.45
N GLU A 82 -0.85 -13.72 -0.39
CA GLU A 82 -1.17 -12.77 -1.45
C GLU A 82 -0.55 -13.22 -2.78
N THR A 83 -1.19 -12.81 -3.88
CA THR A 83 -0.66 -13.05 -5.22
C THR A 83 0.19 -11.89 -5.70
N GLN A 84 0.03 -10.72 -5.10
CA GLN A 84 0.83 -9.52 -5.37
C GLN A 84 1.04 -8.76 -4.07
N CYS A 85 2.12 -7.99 -4.02
CA CYS A 85 2.46 -7.16 -2.88
C CYS A 85 2.97 -5.82 -3.38
N ALA A 86 2.48 -4.74 -2.79
CA ALA A 86 3.01 -3.41 -3.11
C ALA A 86 4.39 -3.25 -2.49
N CYS A 87 5.33 -2.75 -3.29
CA CYS A 87 6.63 -2.31 -2.83
C CYS A 87 6.67 -0.79 -2.93
N VAL A 88 6.92 -0.12 -1.81
CA VAL A 88 6.94 1.34 -1.73
C VAL A 88 8.36 1.80 -1.44
N ILE A 89 8.88 2.69 -2.28
CA ILE A 89 10.21 3.28 -2.06
C ILE A 89 10.07 4.42 -1.07
N VAL A 90 10.84 4.35 0.03
CA VAL A 90 10.83 5.37 1.07
C VAL A 90 12.26 5.90 1.29
N LYS A 91 12.41 7.19 1.56
CA LYS A 91 13.74 7.79 1.72
C LYS A 91 14.42 7.36 3.02
N ASP A 92 13.75 7.53 4.14
CA ASP A 92 14.26 7.16 5.46
C ASP A 92 13.51 5.92 5.93
N CYS A 93 14.01 4.77 5.52
CA CYS A 93 13.34 3.50 5.79
C CYS A 93 13.27 3.19 7.28
N LYS A 94 14.28 3.55 8.05
CA LYS A 94 14.28 3.30 9.49
C LYS A 94 13.19 4.11 10.20
N ALA A 95 13.09 5.40 9.88
CA ALA A 95 12.04 6.25 10.44
C ALA A 95 10.66 5.77 10.04
N HIS A 96 10.50 5.34 8.77
CA HIS A 96 9.25 4.79 8.28
C HIS A 96 8.86 3.51 9.04
N TYR A 97 9.82 2.62 9.24
CA TYR A 97 9.63 1.39 10.00
C TYR A 97 9.16 1.68 11.43
N GLU A 98 9.82 2.61 12.12
CA GLU A 98 9.47 2.96 13.49
C GLU A 98 8.07 3.57 13.57
N GLN A 99 7.72 4.42 12.62
CA GLN A 99 6.38 5.03 12.54
C GLN A 99 5.30 3.97 12.32
N ALA A 100 5.51 3.08 11.37
CA ALA A 100 4.56 2.01 11.07
C ALA A 100 4.37 1.08 12.28
N LYS A 101 5.48 0.70 12.91
CA LYS A 101 5.45 -0.16 14.09
C LYS A 101 4.71 0.51 15.25
N ALA A 102 4.97 1.78 15.50
CA ALA A 102 4.29 2.54 16.55
C ALA A 102 2.78 2.68 16.29
N ALA A 103 2.38 2.72 15.03
CA ALA A 103 0.98 2.81 14.64
C ALA A 103 0.25 1.46 14.63
N GLY A 104 0.95 0.36 14.93
CA GLY A 104 0.34 -0.96 15.07
C GLY A 104 0.50 -1.90 13.88
N ALA A 105 1.38 -1.59 12.93
CA ALA A 105 1.66 -2.53 11.85
C ALA A 105 2.24 -3.83 12.42
N THR A 106 1.81 -4.96 11.87
CA THR A 106 2.37 -6.25 12.23
C THR A 106 3.63 -6.48 11.41
N ILE A 107 4.79 -6.37 12.05
CA ILE A 107 6.07 -6.53 11.35
C ILE A 107 6.28 -8.01 11.02
N ILE A 108 6.55 -8.31 9.76
CA ILE A 108 6.82 -9.67 9.27
C ILE A 108 8.33 -9.87 9.12
N ASP A 109 8.97 -9.02 8.31
CA ASP A 109 10.43 -9.00 8.18
C ASP A 109 10.93 -7.70 8.80
N ASP A 110 11.77 -7.82 9.83
CA ASP A 110 12.31 -6.66 10.53
C ASP A 110 13.14 -5.76 9.60
N TYR A 111 13.27 -4.50 9.98
CA TYR A 111 14.15 -3.58 9.30
C TYR A 111 15.56 -4.16 9.22
N ALA A 112 16.12 -4.15 8.02
CA ALA A 112 17.49 -4.61 7.79
C ALA A 112 18.07 -3.93 6.56
N GLU A 113 19.38 -3.71 6.59
CA GLU A 113 20.11 -3.31 5.40
C GLU A 113 20.17 -4.48 4.43
N LYS A 114 20.12 -4.18 3.13
CA LYS A 114 20.07 -5.20 2.09
C LYS A 114 21.37 -5.22 1.27
N GLU A 115 21.79 -6.42 0.89
CA GLU A 115 23.00 -6.62 0.10
C GLU A 115 22.94 -5.92 -1.26
N TYR A 116 21.74 -5.85 -1.85
CA TYR A 116 21.52 -5.18 -3.14
C TYR A 116 21.41 -3.66 -3.02
N GLY A 117 21.49 -3.11 -1.83
CA GLY A 117 21.46 -1.66 -1.57
C GLY A 117 20.26 -1.24 -0.75
N GLY A 118 20.44 -0.16 0.03
CA GLY A 118 19.40 0.38 0.88
C GLY A 118 19.02 -0.55 2.02
N ALA A 119 17.85 -0.29 2.59
CA ALA A 119 17.28 -1.05 3.68
C ALA A 119 15.80 -1.31 3.40
N GLY A 120 15.22 -2.27 4.09
CA GLY A 120 13.82 -2.59 3.88
C GLY A 120 13.20 -3.32 5.06
N TYR A 121 11.89 -3.39 5.06
CA TYR A 121 11.11 -4.20 6.00
C TYR A 121 9.76 -4.54 5.37
N SER A 122 9.09 -5.53 5.91
CA SER A 122 7.74 -5.87 5.48
C SER A 122 6.81 -5.93 6.69
N CYS A 123 5.55 -5.68 6.43
CA CYS A 123 4.53 -5.68 7.48
C CYS A 123 3.15 -5.97 6.90
N ARG A 124 2.19 -6.18 7.80
CA ARG A 124 0.78 -6.25 7.45
C ARG A 124 0.04 -5.08 8.05
N ASP A 125 -0.93 -4.58 7.31
CA ASP A 125 -1.86 -3.58 7.84
C ASP A 125 -2.93 -4.25 8.72
N PRO A 126 -3.84 -3.47 9.35
CA PRO A 126 -4.83 -4.06 10.26
C PRO A 126 -5.77 -5.08 9.62
N GLU A 127 -5.96 -5.05 8.31
CA GLU A 127 -6.78 -6.06 7.63
C GLU A 127 -5.96 -7.17 6.99
N GLY A 128 -4.65 -7.16 7.23
CA GLY A 128 -3.78 -8.26 6.83
C GLY A 128 -3.12 -8.14 5.47
N HIS A 129 -3.34 -7.03 4.74
CA HIS A 129 -2.64 -6.82 3.48
C HIS A 129 -1.15 -6.66 3.74
N LEU A 130 -0.35 -7.29 2.88
CA LEU A 130 1.11 -7.32 3.00
C LEU A 130 1.73 -6.13 2.27
N TRP A 131 2.71 -5.50 2.92
CA TRP A 131 3.42 -4.33 2.40
C TRP A 131 4.92 -4.52 2.52
N TRP A 132 5.65 -4.11 1.49
CA TRP A 132 7.10 -4.01 1.52
C TRP A 132 7.52 -2.55 1.36
N PHE A 133 8.36 -2.09 2.26
CA PHE A 133 8.93 -0.73 2.22
C PHE A 133 10.45 -0.82 2.18
N GLY A 134 11.05 -0.01 1.32
CA GLY A 134 12.50 -0.02 1.22
C GLY A 134 13.06 1.25 0.61
N SER A 135 14.32 1.52 0.90
CA SER A 135 15.03 2.68 0.35
C SER A 135 15.82 2.34 -0.93
N TYR A 136 15.85 1.07 -1.32
CA TYR A 136 16.41 0.70 -2.61
C TYR A 136 15.54 1.26 -3.73
N ASP A 137 16.16 1.98 -4.67
CA ASP A 137 15.47 2.57 -5.80
C ASP A 137 15.85 1.83 -7.09
N PRO A 138 14.98 0.94 -7.60
CA PRO A 138 15.29 0.21 -8.82
C PRO A 138 15.32 1.09 -10.07
N TRP A 139 14.81 2.32 -10.00
CA TRP A 139 14.88 3.26 -11.13
C TRP A 139 16.25 3.93 -11.22
N ALA A 140 17.03 3.95 -10.14
CA ALA A 140 18.35 4.53 -10.13
C ALA A 140 19.31 3.66 -10.96
N GLU A 141 20.30 4.30 -11.59
CA GLU A 141 21.29 3.54 -12.37
C GLU A 141 22.12 2.66 -11.42
N PRO A 142 22.41 1.41 -11.80
CA PRO A 142 23.26 0.56 -11.00
C PRO A 142 24.64 1.18 -10.84
N ALA A 143 25.27 0.97 -9.68
CA ALA A 143 26.65 1.34 -9.45
C ALA A 143 27.56 0.59 -10.43
N LYS A 144 28.51 1.31 -11.05
CA LYS A 144 29.45 0.74 -12.01
C LYS A 144 30.64 0.12 -11.29
#